data_18eabcda0091d0798cf9225de1378b45
#
_entry.id   18eabcda0091d0798cf9225de1378b45
#
_cell.length_a   1.000
_cell.length_b   1.000
_cell.length_c   1.000
_cell.angle_alpha   90.00
_cell.angle_beta   90.00
_cell.angle_gamma   90.00
#
_symmetry.space_group_name_H-M   'P 1'
#
loop_
_entity.id
_entity.type
_entity.pdbx_description
1 polymer ?
#
loop_
_entity_poly.entity_id
_entity_poly.type
_entity_poly.pdbx_seq_one_letter_code
_entity_poly.pdbx_strand_id
1 'polypeptide(L)'
;YSLDREKLVALKGFGEKKADKLFGELEKSKNCELDSFLFAIGIPNIGKKTAYDLMAHFGTLEALMSATEQELVDIEDVGEIVASSITEYFADEENRRFVNRLLEAGVRPQMHAQEDAGTLFEGLTFVLTGTLPTLSRAQAQEMIRKNGGKATGSVSRKTSIVLAGESAGSKLDKARELGVRIIDEAQFLQMIEQQKRPETTDD
;
A
#
# COMPACT_ATOMS: atom_id res chain seq x y z
N TYR A 1 3.79 19.91 12.98
CA TYR A 1 3.43 20.82 11.90
C TYR A 1 3.37 22.29 12.34
N SER A 2 3.33 22.58 13.63
CA SER A 2 3.36 23.92 14.20
C SER A 2 4.73 24.31 14.76
N LEU A 3 5.81 23.63 14.34
CA LEU A 3 7.17 23.92 14.76
C LEU A 3 7.60 25.29 14.27
N ASP A 4 8.27 26.05 15.17
CA ASP A 4 8.90 27.31 14.86
C ASP A 4 10.34 27.05 14.38
N ARG A 5 10.64 27.43 13.13
CA ARG A 5 11.95 27.20 12.51
C ARG A 5 13.09 27.90 13.26
N GLU A 6 12.88 29.14 13.70
CA GLU A 6 13.92 29.93 14.39
C GLU A 6 14.28 29.28 15.74
N LYS A 7 13.27 28.85 16.50
CA LYS A 7 13.47 28.13 17.74
C LYS A 7 14.20 26.81 17.54
N LEU A 8 13.91 26.11 16.42
CA LEU A 8 14.54 24.85 16.11
C LEU A 8 16.02 25.03 15.76
N VAL A 9 16.36 26.03 14.95
CA VAL A 9 17.74 26.35 14.58
C VAL A 9 18.57 26.79 15.80
N ALA A 10 17.94 27.44 16.78
CA ALA A 10 18.60 27.86 18.03
C ALA A 10 18.97 26.70 18.97
N LEU A 11 18.47 25.49 18.73
CA LEU A 11 18.80 24.32 19.55
C LEU A 11 20.23 23.86 19.27
N LYS A 12 20.97 23.56 20.36
CA LYS A 12 22.34 23.07 20.28
C LYS A 12 22.44 21.81 19.38
N GLY A 13 23.24 21.89 18.34
CA GLY A 13 23.45 20.79 17.39
C GLY A 13 22.38 20.69 16.30
N PHE A 14 21.43 21.64 16.24
CA PHE A 14 20.41 21.73 15.21
C PHE A 14 20.69 22.98 14.36
N GLY A 15 21.39 22.83 13.26
CA GLY A 15 21.71 23.95 12.37
C GLY A 15 20.70 24.10 11.23
N GLU A 16 20.84 25.18 10.44
CA GLU A 16 20.01 25.55 9.29
C GLU A 16 19.69 24.36 8.36
N LYS A 17 20.73 23.64 7.92
CA LYS A 17 20.56 22.49 7.01
C LYS A 17 19.67 21.37 7.57
N LYS A 18 19.73 21.13 8.88
CA LYS A 18 18.87 20.12 9.53
C LYS A 18 17.44 20.62 9.63
N ALA A 19 17.26 21.90 9.94
CA ALA A 19 15.97 22.55 9.96
C ALA A 19 15.30 22.48 8.58
N ASP A 20 16.01 22.90 7.53
CA ASP A 20 15.49 22.88 6.17
C ASP A 20 15.09 21.47 5.71
N LYS A 21 15.92 20.48 6.03
CA LYS A 21 15.57 19.08 5.73
C LYS A 21 14.31 18.63 6.47
N LEU A 22 14.19 18.94 7.78
CA LEU A 22 13.02 18.56 8.57
C LEU A 22 11.75 19.23 8.03
N PHE A 23 11.80 20.54 7.78
CA PHE A 23 10.64 21.26 7.22
C PHE A 23 10.27 20.74 5.82
N GLY A 24 11.26 20.41 4.98
CA GLY A 24 11.03 19.79 3.69
C GLY A 24 10.32 18.42 3.80
N GLU A 25 10.71 17.60 4.76
CA GLU A 25 10.04 16.30 5.00
C GLU A 25 8.65 16.49 5.63
N LEU A 26 8.45 17.47 6.52
CA LEU A 26 7.14 17.81 7.07
C LEU A 26 6.16 18.27 5.97
N GLU A 27 6.62 19.13 5.04
CA GLU A 27 5.76 19.54 3.92
C GLU A 27 5.40 18.37 3.00
N LYS A 28 6.35 17.50 2.68
CA LYS A 28 6.07 16.29 1.90
C LYS A 28 5.07 15.37 2.59
N SER A 29 5.18 15.22 3.91
CA SER A 29 4.30 14.35 4.68
C SER A 29 2.84 14.83 4.78
N LYS A 30 2.58 16.08 4.39
CA LYS A 30 1.20 16.58 4.29
C LYS A 30 0.42 15.91 3.16
N ASN A 31 1.07 15.53 2.08
CA ASN A 31 0.48 14.75 1.00
C ASN A 31 0.90 13.29 1.17
N CYS A 32 0.05 12.51 1.78
CA CYS A 32 0.29 11.10 2.05
C CYS A 32 -0.86 10.24 1.51
N GLU A 33 -0.56 8.96 1.34
CA GLU A 33 -1.58 7.97 1.01
C GLU A 33 -2.49 7.72 2.21
N LEU A 34 -3.78 7.52 1.98
CA LEU A 34 -4.78 7.37 3.03
C LEU A 34 -4.54 6.15 3.92
N ASP A 35 -4.10 5.04 3.35
CA ASP A 35 -3.70 3.84 4.09
C ASP A 35 -2.45 4.07 4.95
N SER A 36 -1.49 4.81 4.42
CA SER A 36 -0.28 5.22 5.15
C SER A 36 -0.61 6.15 6.30
N PHE A 37 -1.56 7.07 6.11
CA PHE A 37 -2.09 7.92 7.17
C PHE A 37 -2.78 7.09 8.26
N LEU A 38 -3.66 6.16 7.88
CA LEU A 38 -4.35 5.28 8.82
C LEU A 38 -3.36 4.46 9.65
N PHE A 39 -2.32 3.91 9.01
CA PHE A 39 -1.26 3.21 9.71
C PHE A 39 -0.49 4.14 10.66
N ALA A 40 -0.20 5.37 10.24
CA ALA A 40 0.63 6.33 10.99
C ALA A 40 -0.06 6.89 12.24
N ILE A 41 -1.40 6.98 12.28
CA ILE A 41 -2.13 7.43 13.49
C ILE A 41 -2.10 6.41 14.63
N GLY A 42 -1.63 5.18 14.37
CA GLY A 42 -1.25 4.22 15.41
C GLY A 42 -2.42 3.51 16.08
N ILE A 43 -3.49 3.21 15.35
CA ILE A 43 -4.59 2.37 15.89
C ILE A 43 -4.03 0.98 16.25
N PRO A 44 -4.27 0.46 17.46
CA PRO A 44 -3.80 -0.86 17.86
C PRO A 44 -4.24 -1.96 16.89
N ASN A 45 -3.41 -2.96 16.70
CA ASN A 45 -3.66 -4.13 15.85
C ASN A 45 -3.81 -3.84 14.34
N ILE A 46 -3.62 -2.61 13.89
CA ILE A 46 -3.65 -2.26 12.47
C ILE A 46 -2.22 -2.23 11.91
N GLY A 47 -1.93 -3.19 11.02
CA GLY A 47 -0.72 -3.20 10.19
C GLY A 47 -0.93 -2.48 8.86
N LYS A 48 0.15 -2.29 8.10
CA LYS A 48 0.08 -1.65 6.76
C LYS A 48 -0.90 -2.35 5.82
N LYS A 49 -0.92 -3.70 5.81
CA LYS A 49 -1.85 -4.46 4.97
C LYS A 49 -3.29 -4.19 5.37
N THR A 50 -3.59 -4.28 6.66
CA THR A 50 -4.94 -4.04 7.19
C THR A 50 -5.39 -2.59 6.90
N ALA A 51 -4.51 -1.61 7.08
CA ALA A 51 -4.80 -0.22 6.75
C ALA A 51 -5.15 -0.03 5.26
N TYR A 52 -4.40 -0.70 4.37
CA TYR A 52 -4.68 -0.70 2.95
C TYR A 52 -6.03 -1.33 2.62
N ASP A 53 -6.32 -2.53 3.15
CA ASP A 53 -7.56 -3.26 2.90
C ASP A 53 -8.78 -2.47 3.40
N LEU A 54 -8.67 -1.86 4.59
CA LEU A 54 -9.70 -0.97 5.15
C LEU A 54 -9.96 0.25 4.26
N MET A 55 -8.90 0.93 3.81
CA MET A 55 -9.06 2.12 2.98
C MET A 55 -9.54 1.78 1.57
N ALA A 56 -9.15 0.64 1.03
CA ALA A 56 -9.68 0.14 -0.24
C ALA A 56 -11.20 -0.16 -0.16
N HIS A 57 -11.68 -0.61 1.02
CA HIS A 57 -13.10 -0.90 1.24
C HIS A 57 -13.93 0.38 1.49
N PHE A 58 -13.50 1.23 2.42
CA PHE A 58 -14.27 2.40 2.85
C PHE A 58 -14.10 3.63 1.96
N GLY A 59 -12.98 3.73 1.26
CA GLY A 59 -12.69 4.85 0.35
C GLY A 59 -12.35 6.17 1.02
N THR A 60 -12.87 6.45 2.21
CA THR A 60 -12.62 7.69 2.95
C THR A 60 -12.40 7.42 4.44
N LEU A 61 -11.71 8.36 5.08
CA LEU A 61 -11.48 8.29 6.52
C LEU A 61 -12.80 8.45 7.30
N GLU A 62 -13.68 9.32 6.83
CA GLU A 62 -14.98 9.58 7.44
C GLU A 62 -15.89 8.33 7.41
N ALA A 63 -15.87 7.59 6.31
CA ALA A 63 -16.60 6.33 6.20
C ALA A 63 -16.09 5.30 7.23
N LEU A 64 -14.76 5.15 7.35
CA LEU A 64 -14.16 4.27 8.35
C LEU A 64 -14.49 4.70 9.77
N MET A 65 -14.41 6.01 10.08
CA MET A 65 -14.71 6.56 11.41
C MET A 65 -16.17 6.37 11.83
N SER A 66 -17.05 6.16 10.87
CA SER A 66 -18.51 5.97 11.09
C SER A 66 -18.92 4.49 10.98
N ALA A 67 -17.98 3.61 10.64
CA ALA A 67 -18.25 2.18 10.44
C ALA A 67 -18.65 1.51 11.77
N THR A 68 -19.58 0.59 11.67
CA THR A 68 -19.95 -0.28 12.79
C THR A 68 -18.98 -1.45 12.91
N GLU A 69 -18.90 -2.05 14.08
CA GLU A 69 -18.04 -3.23 14.31
C GLU A 69 -18.39 -4.39 13.36
N GLN A 70 -19.70 -4.57 13.07
CA GLN A 70 -20.16 -5.60 12.16
C GLN A 70 -19.67 -5.37 10.71
N GLU A 71 -19.76 -4.14 10.21
CA GLU A 71 -19.25 -3.79 8.88
C GLU A 71 -17.74 -4.02 8.77
N LEU A 72 -17.00 -3.80 9.85
CA LEU A 72 -15.56 -4.02 9.91
C LEU A 72 -15.23 -5.52 9.88
N VAL A 73 -15.95 -6.35 10.63
CA VAL A 73 -15.74 -7.81 10.68
C VAL A 73 -16.09 -8.49 9.36
N ASP A 74 -16.99 -7.95 8.57
CA ASP A 74 -17.35 -8.47 7.25
C ASP A 74 -16.24 -8.32 6.20
N ILE A 75 -15.17 -7.55 6.52
CA ILE A 75 -14.00 -7.41 5.64
C ILE A 75 -13.05 -8.59 5.81
N GLU A 76 -12.59 -9.18 4.69
CA GLU A 76 -11.62 -10.30 4.69
C GLU A 76 -10.35 -9.91 5.48
N ASP A 77 -9.90 -10.78 6.36
CA ASP A 77 -8.73 -10.60 7.25
C ASP A 77 -8.93 -9.56 8.39
N VAL A 78 -10.13 -9.02 8.60
CA VAL A 78 -10.47 -8.16 9.75
C VAL A 78 -11.28 -8.98 10.75
N GLY A 79 -10.67 -9.32 11.89
CA GLY A 79 -11.35 -10.02 12.98
C GLY A 79 -11.92 -9.06 14.03
N GLU A 80 -12.68 -9.62 14.98
CA GLU A 80 -13.32 -8.87 16.10
C GLU A 80 -12.33 -7.97 16.85
N ILE A 81 -11.08 -8.43 17.10
CA ILE A 81 -10.06 -7.65 17.82
C ILE A 81 -9.68 -6.38 17.04
N VAL A 82 -9.53 -6.49 15.73
CA VAL A 82 -9.18 -5.34 14.88
C VAL A 82 -10.39 -4.39 14.79
N ALA A 83 -11.58 -4.93 14.59
CA ALA A 83 -12.83 -4.16 14.53
C ALA A 83 -13.06 -3.36 15.83
N SER A 84 -12.93 -4.02 16.99
CA SER A 84 -13.05 -3.35 18.31
C SER A 84 -11.97 -2.27 18.48
N SER A 85 -10.71 -2.55 18.08
CA SER A 85 -9.64 -1.53 18.16
C SER A 85 -9.95 -0.27 17.34
N ILE A 86 -10.59 -0.41 16.18
CA ILE A 86 -10.97 0.73 15.33
C ILE A 86 -12.10 1.52 15.96
N THR A 87 -13.17 0.83 16.37
CA THR A 87 -14.34 1.48 16.94
C THR A 87 -14.01 2.17 18.27
N GLU A 88 -13.25 1.53 19.15
CA GLU A 88 -12.76 2.12 20.40
C GLU A 88 -11.87 3.35 20.16
N TYR A 89 -10.93 3.26 19.20
CA TYR A 89 -10.04 4.36 18.85
C TYR A 89 -10.82 5.60 18.42
N PHE A 90 -11.80 5.43 17.54
CA PHE A 90 -12.61 6.54 17.05
C PHE A 90 -13.78 6.93 17.97
N ALA A 91 -14.14 6.12 18.96
CA ALA A 91 -15.04 6.52 20.04
C ALA A 91 -14.38 7.49 21.01
N ASP A 92 -13.07 7.43 21.17
CA ASP A 92 -12.31 8.35 22.01
C ASP A 92 -12.22 9.74 21.38
N GLU A 93 -12.71 10.74 22.11
CA GLU A 93 -12.69 12.14 21.67
C GLU A 93 -11.25 12.70 21.50
N GLU A 94 -10.28 12.26 22.31
CA GLU A 94 -8.90 12.74 22.21
C GLU A 94 -8.26 12.27 20.91
N ASN A 95 -8.50 11.02 20.51
CA ASN A 95 -8.04 10.47 19.23
C ASN A 95 -8.70 11.19 18.05
N ARG A 96 -10.00 11.43 18.11
CA ARG A 96 -10.70 12.23 17.08
C ARG A 96 -10.14 13.65 16.96
N ARG A 97 -9.91 14.31 18.09
CA ARG A 97 -9.27 15.64 18.12
C ARG A 97 -7.85 15.60 17.54
N PHE A 98 -7.09 14.54 17.84
CA PHE A 98 -5.75 14.36 17.27
C PHE A 98 -5.78 14.26 15.75
N VAL A 99 -6.65 13.40 15.21
CA VAL A 99 -6.84 13.27 13.76
C VAL A 99 -7.26 14.60 13.13
N ASN A 100 -8.25 15.27 13.69
CA ASN A 100 -8.72 16.56 13.18
C ASN A 100 -7.60 17.62 13.17
N ARG A 101 -6.78 17.69 14.23
CA ARG A 101 -5.64 18.62 14.28
C ARG A 101 -4.61 18.34 13.16
N LEU A 102 -4.40 17.08 12.77
CA LEU A 102 -3.54 16.76 11.65
C LEU A 102 -4.10 17.28 10.32
N LEU A 103 -5.41 17.09 10.11
CA LEU A 103 -6.10 17.60 8.91
C LEU A 103 -6.12 19.13 8.88
N GLU A 104 -6.37 19.80 10.00
CA GLU A 104 -6.31 21.26 10.15
C GLU A 104 -4.90 21.82 9.93
N ALA A 105 -3.84 21.07 10.29
CA ALA A 105 -2.46 21.43 10.03
C ALA A 105 -2.07 21.28 8.56
N GLY A 106 -3.01 20.87 7.71
CA GLY A 106 -2.82 20.79 6.26
C GLY A 106 -2.43 19.41 5.75
N VAL A 107 -2.48 18.37 6.59
CA VAL A 107 -2.33 16.98 6.11
C VAL A 107 -3.53 16.64 5.23
N ARG A 108 -3.25 16.11 4.05
CA ARG A 108 -4.24 15.76 3.01
C ARG A 108 -4.04 14.30 2.62
N PRO A 109 -4.56 13.35 3.41
CA PRO A 109 -4.53 11.96 3.04
C PRO A 109 -5.39 11.77 1.78
N GLN A 110 -4.81 11.17 0.77
CA GLN A 110 -5.50 10.90 -0.49
C GLN A 110 -5.59 9.38 -0.66
N MET A 111 -6.72 8.91 -1.18
CA MET A 111 -6.73 7.57 -1.72
C MET A 111 -5.57 7.47 -2.70
N HIS A 112 -4.91 6.31 -2.69
CA HIS A 112 -4.13 5.97 -3.88
C HIS A 112 -5.01 6.37 -5.07
N ALA A 113 -4.56 7.32 -5.90
CA ALA A 113 -5.20 7.44 -7.18
C ALA A 113 -5.25 6.00 -7.69
N GLN A 114 -6.44 5.43 -7.76
CA GLN A 114 -6.66 4.34 -8.66
C GLN A 114 -6.38 4.97 -10.03
N GLU A 115 -5.11 5.03 -10.43
CA GLU A 115 -4.78 4.86 -11.83
C GLU A 115 -5.56 3.61 -12.15
N ASP A 116 -6.61 3.75 -12.96
CA ASP A 116 -7.57 2.70 -13.28
C ASP A 116 -6.89 1.36 -13.15
N ALA A 117 -7.27 0.58 -12.11
CA ALA A 117 -6.54 -0.63 -11.81
C ALA A 117 -6.61 -1.43 -13.10
N GLY A 118 -5.48 -1.45 -13.81
CA GLY A 118 -5.46 -2.05 -15.13
C GLY A 118 -5.99 -3.46 -14.95
N THR A 119 -6.96 -3.87 -15.73
CA THR A 119 -7.59 -5.20 -15.66
C THR A 119 -6.68 -6.30 -16.20
N LEU A 120 -5.45 -5.95 -16.59
CA LEU A 120 -4.49 -6.87 -17.22
C LEU A 120 -4.27 -8.15 -16.41
N PHE A 121 -4.22 -8.05 -15.09
CA PHE A 121 -3.96 -9.17 -14.19
C PHE A 121 -5.19 -9.51 -13.33
N GLU A 122 -6.36 -9.02 -13.70
CA GLU A 122 -7.60 -9.32 -12.97
C GLU A 122 -7.83 -10.83 -12.87
N GLY A 123 -8.13 -11.31 -11.65
CA GLY A 123 -8.29 -12.72 -11.36
C GLY A 123 -7.00 -13.54 -11.33
N LEU A 124 -5.83 -12.96 -11.65
CA LEU A 124 -4.56 -13.67 -11.62
C LEU A 124 -3.87 -13.56 -10.27
N THR A 125 -3.37 -14.70 -9.79
CA THR A 125 -2.56 -14.77 -8.56
C THR A 125 -1.11 -15.02 -8.91
N PHE A 126 -0.25 -14.10 -8.47
CA PHE A 126 1.20 -14.15 -8.67
C PHE A 126 1.94 -14.64 -7.43
N VAL A 127 3.05 -15.33 -7.64
CA VAL A 127 4.06 -15.60 -6.60
C VAL A 127 5.42 -15.13 -7.09
N LEU A 128 6.14 -14.37 -6.26
CA LEU A 128 7.48 -13.88 -6.57
C LEU A 128 8.53 -14.76 -5.89
N THR A 129 9.56 -15.14 -6.64
CA THR A 129 10.69 -15.93 -6.14
C THR A 129 12.00 -15.47 -6.75
N GLY A 130 13.09 -15.56 -5.98
CA GLY A 130 14.39 -15.05 -6.40
C GLY A 130 14.53 -13.54 -6.35
N THR A 131 15.66 -13.04 -6.88
CA THR A 131 15.99 -11.61 -6.96
C THR A 131 15.72 -11.11 -8.37
N LEU A 132 14.90 -10.10 -8.51
CA LEU A 132 14.62 -9.47 -9.80
C LEU A 132 15.77 -8.53 -10.17
N PRO A 133 16.18 -8.48 -11.47
CA PRO A 133 17.33 -7.69 -11.92
C PRO A 133 17.19 -6.17 -11.69
N THR A 134 16.02 -5.59 -11.93
CA THR A 134 15.81 -4.15 -11.88
C THR A 134 14.73 -3.73 -10.87
N LEU A 135 13.81 -4.62 -10.53
CA LEU A 135 12.70 -4.34 -9.60
C LEU A 135 12.98 -4.89 -8.20
N SER A 136 12.72 -4.10 -7.19
CA SER A 136 12.55 -4.66 -5.84
C SER A 136 11.28 -5.51 -5.77
N ARG A 137 11.22 -6.44 -4.81
CA ARG A 137 10.02 -7.26 -4.59
C ARG A 137 8.78 -6.40 -4.31
N ALA A 138 8.93 -5.32 -3.55
CA ALA A 138 7.85 -4.40 -3.24
C ALA A 138 7.32 -3.68 -4.49
N GLN A 139 8.22 -3.23 -5.38
CA GLN A 139 7.83 -2.61 -6.65
C GLN A 139 7.08 -3.59 -7.55
N ALA A 140 7.57 -4.82 -7.71
CA ALA A 140 6.88 -5.82 -8.53
C ALA A 140 5.50 -6.19 -7.96
N GLN A 141 5.36 -6.31 -6.63
CA GLN A 141 4.06 -6.54 -5.99
C GLN A 141 3.10 -5.37 -6.21
N GLU A 142 3.60 -4.14 -6.14
CA GLU A 142 2.82 -2.95 -6.40
C GLU A 142 2.34 -2.88 -7.85
N MET A 143 3.22 -3.21 -8.81
CA MET A 143 2.86 -3.27 -10.23
C MET A 143 1.80 -4.33 -10.51
N ILE A 144 1.86 -5.50 -9.86
CA ILE A 144 0.83 -6.55 -9.96
C ILE A 144 -0.52 -6.01 -9.47
N ARG A 145 -0.55 -5.36 -8.30
CA ARG A 145 -1.79 -4.78 -7.74
C ARG A 145 -2.38 -3.68 -8.62
N LYS A 146 -1.54 -2.76 -9.08
CA LYS A 146 -1.95 -1.67 -9.99
C LYS A 146 -2.56 -2.17 -11.29
N ASN A 147 -2.28 -3.40 -11.67
CA ASN A 147 -2.85 -4.05 -12.85
C ASN A 147 -3.97 -5.07 -12.50
N GLY A 148 -4.53 -5.02 -11.30
CA GLY A 148 -5.67 -5.85 -10.88
C GLY A 148 -5.32 -7.25 -10.40
N GLY A 149 -4.02 -7.60 -10.29
CA GLY A 149 -3.56 -8.92 -9.86
C GLY A 149 -3.37 -9.03 -8.34
N LYS A 150 -3.33 -10.27 -7.84
CA LYS A 150 -3.04 -10.60 -6.43
C LYS A 150 -1.65 -11.21 -6.30
N ALA A 151 -0.82 -10.73 -5.35
CA ALA A 151 0.48 -11.31 -5.04
C ALA A 151 0.42 -12.09 -3.73
N THR A 152 0.90 -13.36 -3.73
CA THR A 152 0.90 -14.24 -2.55
C THR A 152 2.29 -14.78 -2.23
N GLY A 153 2.47 -15.28 -1.00
CA GLY A 153 3.76 -15.74 -0.49
C GLY A 153 4.14 -17.16 -0.88
N SER A 154 3.18 -18.01 -1.26
CA SER A 154 3.39 -19.45 -1.50
C SER A 154 2.76 -19.93 -2.80
N VAL A 155 3.41 -20.90 -3.48
CA VAL A 155 2.89 -21.51 -4.69
C VAL A 155 1.88 -22.60 -4.34
N SER A 156 0.70 -22.55 -4.97
CA SER A 156 -0.38 -23.51 -4.84
C SER A 156 -1.08 -23.72 -6.19
N ARG A 157 -2.08 -24.61 -6.24
CA ARG A 157 -2.92 -24.82 -7.44
C ARG A 157 -3.72 -23.57 -7.83
N LYS A 158 -3.86 -22.59 -6.93
CA LYS A 158 -4.52 -21.30 -7.20
C LYS A 158 -3.54 -20.24 -7.76
N THR A 159 -2.25 -20.56 -7.83
CA THR A 159 -1.25 -19.65 -8.41
C THR A 159 -1.35 -19.67 -9.92
N SER A 160 -1.55 -18.51 -10.53
CA SER A 160 -1.65 -18.36 -11.98
C SER A 160 -0.28 -18.19 -12.64
N ILE A 161 0.60 -17.41 -12.01
CA ILE A 161 1.90 -17.04 -12.57
C ILE A 161 2.95 -17.00 -11.45
N VAL A 162 4.14 -17.53 -11.72
CA VAL A 162 5.33 -17.33 -10.88
C VAL A 162 6.28 -16.40 -11.59
N LEU A 163 6.56 -15.23 -10.99
CA LEU A 163 7.58 -14.29 -11.41
C LEU A 163 8.90 -14.69 -10.76
N ALA A 164 9.79 -15.24 -11.58
CA ALA A 164 11.07 -15.80 -11.15
C ALA A 164 12.24 -14.89 -11.54
N GLY A 165 12.98 -14.45 -10.53
CA GLY A 165 14.26 -13.77 -10.70
C GLY A 165 15.44 -14.73 -10.55
N GLU A 166 16.65 -14.17 -10.44
CA GLU A 166 17.87 -14.93 -10.21
C GLU A 166 17.83 -15.67 -8.87
N SER A 167 18.48 -16.82 -8.83
CA SER A 167 18.55 -17.68 -7.63
C SER A 167 17.18 -18.06 -7.08
N ALA A 168 16.19 -18.26 -7.93
CA ALA A 168 14.88 -18.73 -7.55
C ALA A 168 14.98 -20.12 -6.91
N GLY A 169 14.50 -20.23 -5.64
CA GLY A 169 14.59 -21.45 -4.84
C GLY A 169 13.40 -22.40 -4.98
N SER A 170 13.09 -23.16 -3.94
CA SER A 170 12.04 -24.21 -3.89
C SER A 170 10.65 -23.82 -4.41
N LYS A 171 10.31 -22.53 -4.45
CA LYS A 171 9.05 -22.06 -5.05
C LYS A 171 9.03 -22.25 -6.57
N LEU A 172 10.17 -22.14 -7.23
CA LEU A 172 10.30 -22.39 -8.67
C LEU A 172 10.08 -23.89 -8.98
N ASP A 173 10.66 -24.77 -8.17
CA ASP A 173 10.51 -26.22 -8.34
C ASP A 173 9.04 -26.63 -8.14
N LYS A 174 8.41 -26.08 -7.11
CA LYS A 174 7.00 -26.32 -6.86
C LYS A 174 6.08 -25.79 -7.97
N ALA A 175 6.45 -24.66 -8.60
CA ALA A 175 5.71 -24.14 -9.75
C ALA A 175 5.80 -25.09 -10.95
N ARG A 176 6.97 -25.65 -11.21
CA ARG A 176 7.18 -26.67 -12.27
C ARG A 176 6.38 -27.94 -12.00
N GLU A 177 6.40 -28.45 -10.78
CA GLU A 177 5.62 -29.63 -10.36
C GLU A 177 4.11 -29.42 -10.56
N LEU A 178 3.61 -28.23 -10.29
CA LEU A 178 2.18 -27.88 -10.40
C LEU A 178 1.78 -27.40 -11.82
N GLY A 179 2.72 -27.29 -12.75
CA GLY A 179 2.46 -26.80 -14.11
C GLY A 179 2.07 -25.31 -14.16
N VAL A 180 2.47 -24.52 -13.16
CA VAL A 180 2.19 -23.09 -13.10
C VAL A 180 3.06 -22.34 -14.08
N ARG A 181 2.48 -21.37 -14.80
CA ARG A 181 3.23 -20.52 -15.74
C ARG A 181 4.34 -19.76 -15.01
N ILE A 182 5.56 -19.85 -15.54
CA ILE A 182 6.73 -19.15 -15.00
C ILE A 182 7.13 -18.08 -16.01
N ILE A 183 7.36 -16.87 -15.53
CA ILE A 183 7.87 -15.74 -16.33
C ILE A 183 9.05 -15.10 -15.61
N ASP A 184 9.92 -14.46 -16.38
CA ASP A 184 10.98 -13.59 -15.87
C ASP A 184 10.54 -12.12 -15.76
N GLU A 185 11.43 -11.26 -15.28
CA GLU A 185 11.15 -9.83 -15.13
C GLU A 185 10.91 -9.14 -16.48
N ALA A 186 11.66 -9.51 -17.53
CA ALA A 186 11.50 -8.92 -18.86
C ALA A 186 10.12 -9.23 -19.46
N GLN A 187 9.67 -10.47 -19.33
CA GLN A 187 8.34 -10.89 -19.76
C GLN A 187 7.24 -10.20 -18.94
N PHE A 188 7.45 -10.04 -17.63
CA PHE A 188 6.53 -9.32 -16.76
C PHE A 188 6.36 -7.86 -17.19
N LEU A 189 7.46 -7.14 -17.42
CA LEU A 189 7.44 -5.76 -17.89
C LEU A 189 6.81 -5.63 -19.27
N GLN A 190 7.12 -6.56 -20.18
CA GLN A 190 6.53 -6.59 -21.51
C GLN A 190 5.00 -6.76 -21.47
N MET A 191 4.47 -7.60 -20.58
CA MET A 191 3.03 -7.76 -20.40
C MET A 191 2.36 -6.43 -20.02
N ILE A 192 3.00 -5.65 -19.15
CA ILE A 192 2.48 -4.34 -18.71
C ILE A 192 2.58 -3.29 -19.82
N GLU A 193 3.69 -3.29 -20.59
CA GLU A 193 3.89 -2.32 -21.68
C GLU A 193 2.93 -2.52 -22.85
N GLN A 194 2.60 -3.76 -23.18
CA GLN A 194 1.68 -4.08 -24.27
C GLN A 194 0.28 -3.50 -24.04
N GLN A 195 -0.17 -3.38 -22.80
CA GLN A 195 -1.46 -2.75 -22.49
C GLN A 195 -1.43 -1.22 -22.64
N LYS A 196 -0.26 -0.58 -22.49
CA LYS A 196 -0.12 0.89 -22.62
C LYS A 196 -0.11 1.39 -24.06
N ARG A 197 -0.01 0.50 -25.04
CA ARG A 197 -0.14 0.85 -26.47
C ARG A 197 -1.58 0.59 -26.91
N PRO A 198 -2.42 1.63 -27.11
CA PRO A 198 -3.65 1.42 -27.84
C PRO A 198 -3.30 0.89 -29.24
N GLU A 199 -4.02 -0.14 -29.68
CA GLU A 199 -3.95 -0.60 -31.08
C GLU A 199 -4.20 0.62 -31.98
N THR A 200 -3.15 1.10 -32.62
CA THR A 200 -3.32 1.94 -33.79
C THR A 200 -3.88 1.02 -34.87
N THR A 201 -5.19 1.04 -35.00
CA THR A 201 -5.87 0.52 -36.19
C THR A 201 -5.41 1.39 -37.37
N ASP A 202 -4.48 0.89 -38.18
CA ASP A 202 -4.26 1.37 -39.52
C ASP A 202 -5.47 0.94 -40.35
N ASP A 203 -6.24 1.94 -40.77
CA ASP A 203 -7.16 1.89 -41.89
C ASP A 203 -6.48 2.32 -43.17
#